data_94498cf63fc8dd7b0ecdb96cb395f630
#
_entry.id   94498cf63fc8dd7b0ecdb96cb395f630
#
_cell.length_a   1.000
_cell.length_b   1.000
_cell.length_c   1.000
_cell.angle_alpha   90.00
_cell.angle_beta   90.00
_cell.angle_gamma   90.00
#
_symmetry.space_group_name_H-M   'P 1'
#
loop_
_entity.id
_entity.type
_entity.pdbx_description
1 polymer ?
#
loop_
_entity_poly.entity_id
_entity_poly.type
_entity_poly.pdbx_seq_one_letter_code
_entity_poly.pdbx_strand_id
1 'polypeptide(L)'
;MNDCRQSMQIVAIGSRVFVTSFQLAGVKGVKVDSAPQALTEINKMGDNSGIGLVLLSDDMGKEIRSQLTSLRAKRPIPLIFELPSPGSKKEKVDYRALLKQILGV
;
A
#
# COMPACT_ATOMS: atom_id res chain seq x y z
N MET A 1 1.01 -9.03 24.80
CA MET A 1 0.53 -8.72 24.39
C MET A 1 0.13 -8.66 23.50
N ASN A 2 0.08 -8.76 23.08
CA ASN A 2 -0.41 -8.53 22.28
C ASN A 2 -1.22 -8.20 21.96
N ASP A 3 -0.93 -8.24 21.76
CA ASP A 3 -1.96 -7.60 21.77
C ASP A 3 -2.71 -7.31 20.57
N CYS A 4 -3.91 -7.47 20.59
CA CYS A 4 -4.72 -7.37 19.43
C CYS A 4 -4.69 -6.06 18.79
N ARG A 5 -4.51 -5.03 19.51
CA ARG A 5 -4.54 -3.76 18.88
C ARG A 5 -3.36 -3.54 18.03
N GLN A 6 -2.39 -4.39 18.14
CA GLN A 6 -1.27 -4.25 17.28
C GLN A 6 -1.41 -5.01 16.04
N SER A 7 -2.52 -5.61 15.80
CA SER A 7 -2.69 -6.38 14.62
C SER A 7 -2.85 -5.54 13.36
N MET A 8 -3.07 -4.25 13.49
CA MET A 8 -3.17 -3.42 12.29
C MET A 8 -1.81 -3.26 11.67
N GLN A 9 -1.61 -3.89 10.54
CA GLN A 9 -0.33 -3.91 9.86
C GLN A 9 -0.35 -3.05 8.62
N ILE A 10 0.85 -2.74 8.14
CA ILE A 10 1.02 -1.95 6.93
C ILE A 10 1.64 -2.85 5.88
N VAL A 11 1.10 -2.82 4.67
CA VAL A 11 1.60 -3.63 3.57
C VAL A 11 1.83 -2.74 2.36
N ALA A 12 2.97 -2.89 1.70
CA ALA A 12 3.25 -2.17 0.46
C ALA A 12 3.00 -3.09 -0.71
N ILE A 13 2.30 -2.61 -1.72
CA ILE A 13 1.99 -3.38 -2.91
C ILE A 13 2.45 -2.60 -4.13
N GLY A 14 3.20 -3.25 -4.98
CA GLY A 14 3.68 -2.60 -6.19
C GLY A 14 4.76 -3.41 -6.88
N SER A 15 5.53 -2.75 -7.71
CA SER A 15 6.62 -3.39 -8.41
C SER A 15 7.71 -3.77 -7.42
N ARG A 16 8.69 -4.54 -7.92
CA ARG A 16 9.79 -4.96 -7.08
C ARG A 16 10.52 -3.78 -6.44
N VAL A 17 10.80 -2.74 -7.21
CA VAL A 17 11.54 -1.61 -6.69
C VAL A 17 10.74 -0.90 -5.61
N PHE A 18 9.47 -0.69 -5.84
CA PHE A 18 8.60 -0.04 -4.87
C PHE A 18 8.56 -0.84 -3.57
N VAL A 19 8.30 -2.13 -3.69
CA VAL A 19 8.13 -2.99 -2.52
C VAL A 19 9.44 -3.11 -1.76
N THR A 20 10.55 -3.27 -2.46
CA THR A 20 11.84 -3.42 -1.81
C THR A 20 12.18 -2.20 -0.97
N SER A 21 11.84 -1.02 -1.48
CA SER A 21 12.11 0.20 -0.73
C SER A 21 11.43 0.19 0.63
N PHE A 22 10.19 -0.28 0.67
CA PHE A 22 9.46 -0.33 1.93
C PHE A 22 9.90 -1.49 2.81
N GLN A 23 10.27 -2.60 2.20
CA GLN A 23 10.77 -3.72 2.98
C GLN A 23 12.05 -3.34 3.74
N LEU A 24 12.87 -2.51 3.14
CA LEU A 24 14.07 -2.06 3.82
C LEU A 24 13.73 -1.22 5.05
N ALA A 25 12.55 -0.64 5.07
CA ALA A 25 12.09 0.11 6.22
C ALA A 25 11.29 -0.73 7.21
N GLY A 26 11.21 -2.03 6.98
CA GLY A 26 10.51 -2.91 7.90
C GLY A 26 9.04 -3.12 7.59
N VAL A 27 8.58 -2.66 6.44
CA VAL A 27 7.20 -2.81 6.04
C VAL A 27 7.04 -4.07 5.21
N LYS A 28 5.99 -4.84 5.45
CA LYS A 28 5.73 -6.02 4.64
C LYS A 28 5.41 -5.61 3.22
N GLY A 29 5.76 -6.44 2.26
CA GLY A 29 5.55 -6.09 0.88
C GLY A 29 5.01 -7.25 0.07
N VAL A 30 4.18 -6.91 -0.90
CA VAL A 30 3.66 -7.87 -1.86
C VAL A 30 4.01 -7.36 -3.25
N LYS A 31 4.88 -8.09 -3.94
CA LYS A 31 5.27 -7.69 -5.27
C LYS A 31 4.20 -8.15 -6.25
N VAL A 32 3.79 -7.27 -7.14
CA VAL A 32 2.85 -7.61 -8.18
C VAL A 32 3.37 -7.11 -9.51
N ASP A 33 2.90 -7.72 -10.58
CA ASP A 33 3.37 -7.38 -11.91
C ASP A 33 2.39 -6.51 -12.69
N SER A 34 1.18 -6.36 -12.21
CA SER A 34 0.18 -5.59 -12.94
C SER A 34 -0.82 -5.01 -11.95
N ALA A 35 -1.55 -3.99 -12.42
CA ALA A 35 -2.58 -3.39 -11.60
C ALA A 35 -3.71 -4.35 -11.24
N PRO A 36 -4.20 -5.18 -12.17
CA PRO A 36 -5.22 -6.16 -11.78
C PRO A 36 -4.75 -7.12 -10.72
N GLN A 37 -3.47 -7.49 -10.76
CA GLN A 37 -2.93 -8.38 -9.73
C GLN A 37 -2.89 -7.64 -8.39
N ALA A 38 -2.57 -6.36 -8.41
CA ALA A 38 -2.58 -5.57 -7.19
C ALA A 38 -3.99 -5.54 -6.59
N LEU A 39 -4.99 -5.35 -7.44
CA LEU A 39 -6.36 -5.33 -6.96
C LEU A 39 -6.76 -6.66 -6.34
N THR A 40 -6.33 -7.76 -6.95
CA THR A 40 -6.59 -9.09 -6.40
C THR A 40 -6.00 -9.22 -5.01
N GLU A 41 -4.77 -8.76 -4.84
CA GLU A 41 -4.14 -8.85 -3.53
C GLU A 41 -4.86 -7.99 -2.50
N ILE A 42 -5.30 -6.81 -2.91
CA ILE A 42 -6.02 -5.94 -2.00
C ILE A 42 -7.34 -6.59 -1.58
N ASN A 43 -8.02 -7.22 -2.51
CA ASN A 43 -9.27 -7.89 -2.18
C ASN A 43 -9.08 -9.03 -1.20
N LYS A 44 -7.96 -9.73 -1.30
CA LYS A 44 -7.67 -10.80 -0.37
C LYS A 44 -7.47 -10.29 1.04
N MET A 45 -7.05 -9.06 1.18
CA MET A 45 -6.77 -8.48 2.48
C MET A 45 -8.00 -7.94 3.17
N GLY A 46 -9.15 -8.16 2.61
CA GLY A 46 -10.33 -7.46 3.04
C GLY A 46 -10.76 -7.71 4.44
N ASP A 47 -10.99 -8.93 4.82
CA ASP A 47 -11.76 -9.12 6.03
C ASP A 47 -10.99 -9.48 7.26
N ASN A 48 -10.11 -10.43 7.19
CA ASN A 48 -9.49 -10.95 8.39
C ASN A 48 -8.01 -10.84 8.40
N SER A 49 -7.47 -9.97 7.59
CA SER A 49 -6.04 -9.96 7.41
C SER A 49 -5.29 -9.25 8.51
N GLY A 50 -5.96 -8.41 9.27
CA GLY A 50 -5.25 -7.59 10.25
C GLY A 50 -4.49 -6.44 9.62
N ILE A 51 -4.71 -6.19 8.35
CA ILE A 51 -4.01 -5.12 7.65
C ILE A 51 -4.86 -3.86 7.69
N GLY A 52 -4.30 -2.80 8.21
CA GLY A 52 -5.02 -1.54 8.33
C GLY A 52 -4.63 -0.52 7.28
N LEU A 53 -3.50 -0.69 6.63
CA LEU A 53 -3.02 0.29 5.68
C LEU A 53 -2.31 -0.41 4.53
N VAL A 54 -2.66 -0.02 3.31
CA VAL A 54 -2.00 -0.51 2.11
C VAL A 54 -1.35 0.67 1.42
N LEU A 55 -0.06 0.55 1.13
CA LEU A 55 0.69 1.54 0.37
C LEU A 55 0.82 1.01 -1.05
N LEU A 56 0.16 1.66 -1.97
CA LEU A 56 0.10 1.19 -3.35
C LEU A 56 0.87 2.15 -4.25
N SER A 57 1.62 1.62 -5.21
CA SER A 57 2.31 2.50 -6.13
C SER A 57 1.28 3.19 -7.03
N ASP A 58 1.53 4.46 -7.32
CA ASP A 58 0.53 5.27 -8.01
C ASP A 58 0.35 4.85 -9.47
N ASP A 59 1.37 4.30 -10.10
CA ASP A 59 1.23 3.86 -11.48
C ASP A 59 0.23 2.71 -11.58
N MET A 60 0.15 1.85 -10.58
CA MET A 60 -0.86 0.81 -10.58
C MET A 60 -2.20 1.34 -10.11
N GLY A 61 -2.18 2.26 -9.17
CA GLY A 61 -3.40 2.85 -8.66
C GLY A 61 -4.19 3.56 -9.73
N LYS A 62 -3.51 4.20 -10.66
CA LYS A 62 -4.19 4.89 -11.73
C LYS A 62 -5.05 3.97 -12.57
N GLU A 63 -4.56 2.77 -12.83
CA GLU A 63 -5.28 1.85 -13.69
C GLU A 63 -6.50 1.24 -13.03
N ILE A 64 -6.52 1.19 -11.72
CA ILE A 64 -7.65 0.58 -11.02
C ILE A 64 -8.34 1.58 -10.11
N ARG A 65 -8.28 2.85 -10.48
CA ARG A 65 -8.79 3.90 -9.61
C ARG A 65 -10.28 3.74 -9.31
N SER A 66 -11.08 3.40 -10.32
CA SER A 66 -12.51 3.25 -10.08
C SER A 66 -12.80 2.08 -9.16
N GLN A 67 -12.03 0.99 -9.30
CA GLN A 67 -12.21 -0.15 -8.42
C GLN A 67 -11.79 0.20 -7.00
N LEU A 68 -10.72 0.98 -6.86
CA LEU A 68 -10.30 1.40 -5.54
C LEU A 68 -11.32 2.30 -4.87
N THR A 69 -11.93 3.18 -5.65
CA THR A 69 -12.98 4.05 -5.12
C THR A 69 -14.15 3.21 -4.61
N SER A 70 -14.53 2.19 -5.36
CA SER A 70 -15.60 1.31 -4.92
C SER A 70 -15.23 0.56 -3.65
N LEU A 71 -13.99 0.10 -3.57
CA LEU A 71 -13.55 -0.60 -2.37
C LEU A 71 -13.57 0.30 -1.15
N ARG A 72 -13.12 1.53 -1.32
CA ARG A 72 -13.11 2.47 -0.22
C ARG A 72 -14.52 2.76 0.30
N ALA A 73 -15.48 2.77 -0.61
CA ALA A 73 -16.86 3.00 -0.21
C ALA A 73 -17.44 1.81 0.53
N LYS A 74 -17.00 0.61 0.19
CA LYS A 74 -17.55 -0.59 0.81
C LYS A 74 -16.85 -0.97 2.09
N ARG A 75 -15.55 -0.73 2.16
CA ARG A 75 -14.75 -1.18 3.29
C ARG A 75 -13.90 -0.04 3.81
N PRO A 76 -14.09 0.36 5.03
CA PRO A 76 -13.24 1.42 5.59
C PRO A 76 -11.82 0.95 5.85
N ILE A 77 -11.62 -0.35 6.00
CA ILE A 77 -10.30 -0.91 6.26
C ILE A 77 -10.03 -2.00 5.24
N PRO A 78 -8.84 -2.05 4.69
CA PRO A 78 -7.69 -1.20 4.96
C PRO A 78 -7.78 0.15 4.24
N LEU A 79 -7.11 1.13 4.78
CA LEU A 79 -6.93 2.40 4.09
C LEU A 79 -5.92 2.17 2.97
N ILE A 80 -6.16 2.81 1.84
CA ILE A 80 -5.28 2.64 0.69
C ILE A 80 -4.69 3.99 0.32
N PHE A 81 -3.37 4.11 0.40
CA PHE A 81 -2.66 5.30 0.00
C PHE A 81 -1.85 5.01 -1.24
N GLU A 82 -1.94 5.90 -2.22
CA GLU A 82 -1.14 5.78 -3.44
C GLU A 82 0.07 6.66 -3.29
N LEU A 83 1.24 6.08 -3.50
CA LEU A 83 2.50 6.79 -3.38
C LEU A 83 3.24 6.75 -4.71
N PRO A 84 4.05 7.77 -5.01
CA PRO A 84 4.82 7.75 -6.24
C PRO A 84 5.78 6.58 -6.29
N SER A 85 5.90 6.00 -7.47
CA SER A 85 6.81 4.90 -7.65
C SER A 85 8.24 5.42 -7.78
N PRO A 86 9.22 4.70 -7.23
CA PRO A 86 10.60 5.17 -7.31
C PRO A 86 11.12 5.35 -8.71
N GLY A 87 10.65 4.71 -9.67
CA GLY A 87 11.15 4.86 -11.02
C GLY A 87 10.48 5.95 -11.82
N SER A 88 9.58 6.68 -11.19
CA SER A 88 8.81 7.67 -11.89
C SER A 88 9.68 8.85 -12.28
N LYS A 89 9.39 9.46 -13.39
CA LYS A 89 10.12 10.61 -13.82
C LYS A 89 9.67 11.87 -13.19
N LYS A 90 8.73 11.82 -12.33
CA LYS A 90 8.26 13.00 -11.70
C LYS A 90 9.27 13.49 -10.75
N GLU A 91 9.01 14.39 -9.94
CA GLU A 91 9.95 14.95 -9.08
C GLU A 91 10.57 13.95 -8.18
N LYS A 92 11.72 14.24 -7.67
CA LYS A 92 12.34 13.43 -6.68
C LYS A 92 11.51 13.46 -5.44
N VAL A 93 11.28 12.31 -4.87
CA VAL A 93 10.44 12.20 -3.70
C VAL A 93 11.27 11.63 -2.57
N ASP A 94 11.17 12.27 -1.42
CA ASP A 94 11.83 11.76 -0.23
C ASP A 94 10.88 10.79 0.45
N TYR A 95 11.05 9.52 0.14
CA TYR A 95 10.16 8.50 0.70
C TYR A 95 10.22 8.43 2.20
N ARG A 96 11.37 8.75 2.77
CA ARG A 96 11.50 8.74 4.20
C ARG A 96 10.58 9.79 4.83
N ALA A 97 10.56 10.97 4.25
CA ALA A 97 9.69 12.01 4.76
C ALA A 97 8.23 11.66 4.56
N LEU A 98 7.89 11.07 3.41
CA LEU A 98 6.53 10.64 3.17
C LEU A 98 6.09 9.61 4.18
N LEU A 99 6.94 8.65 4.46
CA LEU A 99 6.59 7.62 5.43
C LEU A 99 6.37 8.21 6.80
N LYS A 100 7.18 9.17 7.18
CA LYS A 100 7.00 9.79 8.48
C LYS A 100 5.66 10.49 8.57
N GLN A 101 5.26 11.16 7.51
CA GLN A 101 3.96 11.81 7.51
C GLN A 101 2.83 10.82 7.63
N ILE A 102 2.89 9.74 6.86
CA ILE A 102 1.84 8.75 6.86
C ILE A 102 1.75 8.04 8.19
N LEU A 103 2.89 7.73 8.78
CA LEU A 103 2.92 7.00 10.02
C LEU A 103 2.77 7.88 11.25
N GLY A 104 2.83 9.18 11.08
CA GLY A 104 2.65 10.08 12.20
C GLY A 104 3.83 10.18 13.13
N VAL A 105 5.01 9.97 12.61
CA VAL A 105 6.22 10.04 13.47
C VAL A 105 7.10 11.19 13.11
#